data_9fa2ec9d015cc17568cc9c4fa49572cf
#
_entry.id   9fa2ec9d015cc17568cc9c4fa49572cf
#
_cell.length_a   1.000
_cell.length_b   1.000
_cell.length_c   1.000
_cell.angle_alpha   90.00
_cell.angle_beta   90.00
_cell.angle_gamma   90.00
#
_symmetry.space_group_name_H-M   'P 1'
#
loop_
_entity.id
_entity.type
_entity.pdbx_description
1 polymer ?
#
loop_
_entity_poly.entity_id
_entity_poly.type
_entity_poly.pdbx_seq_one_letter_code
_entity_poly.pdbx_strand_id
1 'polypeptide(L)'
;TERGRVRMAEKLTNEQQAAVDSRERSLLVSAAAGSGKTKVLVERLFSYVEREGADLDDFLIITYTRAAASELRGKIAKALTERMERDPGSEHLRRQMLRVYRADIKTVDAFCTALLRENCHLLGEDARGHALRPDFRVLDENEAQVLRERVLARTLDDFYDRLTDGGALLADTLGAGRDDSALEALVLELHAKLQAQPYED
;
A
#
# COMPACT_ATOMS: atom_id res chain seq x y z
N THR A 1 31.63 13.94 -33.78
CA THR A 1 30.80 12.84 -34.29
C THR A 1 30.76 11.73 -33.24
N GLU A 2 29.91 11.89 -32.20
CA GLU A 2 29.64 10.84 -31.22
C GLU A 2 28.58 9.89 -31.81
N ARG A 3 29.07 8.78 -32.28
CA ARG A 3 28.22 7.67 -32.73
C ARG A 3 27.48 7.10 -31.53
N GLY A 4 26.16 7.17 -31.55
CA GLY A 4 25.29 6.60 -30.56
C GLY A 4 25.64 5.15 -30.23
N ARG A 5 26.09 4.91 -29.00
CA ARG A 5 26.13 3.56 -28.42
C ARG A 5 24.69 3.09 -28.25
N VAL A 6 24.25 2.26 -29.18
CA VAL A 6 23.08 1.39 -28.95
C VAL A 6 23.41 0.56 -27.72
N ARG A 7 22.81 0.90 -26.59
CA ARG A 7 22.88 0.08 -25.38
C ARG A 7 22.24 -1.26 -25.73
N MET A 8 23.06 -2.27 -25.96
CA MET A 8 22.57 -3.65 -26.05
C MET A 8 21.76 -3.92 -24.78
N ALA A 9 20.49 -4.31 -24.94
CA ALA A 9 19.65 -4.69 -23.82
C ALA A 9 20.40 -5.78 -23.05
N GLU A 10 20.73 -5.50 -21.79
CA GLU A 10 21.39 -6.48 -20.91
C GLU A 10 20.56 -7.76 -20.88
N LYS A 11 21.16 -8.85 -21.34
CA LYS A 11 20.50 -10.16 -21.42
C LYS A 11 20.15 -10.63 -20.02
N LEU A 12 18.95 -11.12 -19.82
CA LEU A 12 18.53 -11.73 -18.56
C LEU A 12 19.37 -12.99 -18.29
N THR A 13 19.66 -13.27 -17.01
CA THR A 13 20.23 -14.57 -16.61
C THR A 13 19.17 -15.68 -16.79
N ASN A 14 19.59 -16.93 -16.78
CA ASN A 14 18.67 -18.06 -16.90
C ASN A 14 17.61 -18.06 -15.77
N GLU A 15 18.00 -17.71 -14.55
CA GLU A 15 17.09 -17.61 -13.40
C GLU A 15 16.11 -16.45 -13.57
N GLN A 16 16.58 -15.28 -14.02
CA GLN A 16 15.72 -14.14 -14.32
C GLN A 16 14.74 -14.47 -15.44
N GLN A 17 15.20 -15.15 -16.49
CA GLN A 17 14.34 -15.59 -17.58
C GLN A 17 13.27 -16.60 -17.10
N ALA A 18 13.65 -17.55 -16.27
CA ALA A 18 12.71 -18.50 -15.66
C ALA A 18 11.63 -17.78 -14.83
N ALA A 19 12.01 -16.73 -14.09
CA ALA A 19 11.05 -15.92 -13.35
C ALA A 19 10.09 -15.13 -14.27
N VAL A 20 10.58 -14.64 -15.41
CA VAL A 20 9.75 -13.93 -16.42
C VAL A 20 8.76 -14.89 -17.08
N ASP A 21 9.20 -16.10 -17.41
CA ASP A 21 8.40 -17.07 -18.18
C ASP A 21 7.48 -17.94 -17.30
N SER A 22 7.72 -18.00 -15.99
CA SER A 22 6.88 -18.76 -15.07
C SER A 22 5.42 -18.28 -15.11
N ARG A 23 4.48 -19.22 -15.16
CA ARG A 23 3.03 -19.01 -15.08
C ARG A 23 2.43 -19.69 -13.86
N GLU A 24 3.28 -20.01 -12.89
CA GLU A 24 2.84 -20.56 -11.60
C GLU A 24 1.90 -19.60 -10.89
N ARG A 25 0.93 -20.15 -10.17
CA ARG A 25 -0.08 -19.39 -9.43
C ARG A 25 0.51 -18.45 -8.39
N SER A 26 1.65 -18.83 -7.81
CA SER A 26 2.42 -18.04 -6.86
C SER A 26 3.91 -18.17 -7.17
N LEU A 27 4.61 -17.05 -7.25
CA LEU A 27 6.04 -16.99 -7.51
C LEU A 27 6.71 -16.08 -6.47
N LEU A 28 7.64 -16.63 -5.71
CA LEU A 28 8.51 -15.87 -4.81
C LEU A 28 9.87 -15.68 -5.47
N VAL A 29 10.27 -14.43 -5.67
CA VAL A 29 11.59 -14.08 -6.21
C VAL A 29 12.46 -13.49 -5.11
N SER A 30 13.43 -14.27 -4.62
CA SER A 30 14.43 -13.82 -3.66
C SER A 30 15.69 -13.39 -4.39
N ALA A 31 16.14 -12.17 -4.14
CA ALA A 31 17.31 -11.62 -4.82
C ALA A 31 17.92 -10.45 -4.02
N ALA A 32 19.25 -10.33 -4.05
CA ALA A 32 19.98 -9.24 -3.40
C ALA A 32 19.63 -7.84 -3.96
N ALA A 33 20.00 -6.79 -3.23
CA ALA A 33 19.88 -5.43 -3.74
C ALA A 33 20.71 -5.28 -5.03
N GLY A 34 20.18 -4.58 -6.04
CA GLY A 34 20.88 -4.39 -7.32
C GLY A 34 20.84 -5.57 -8.28
N SER A 35 20.28 -6.73 -7.92
CA SER A 35 20.18 -7.92 -8.76
C SER A 35 19.21 -7.84 -9.95
N GLY A 36 18.60 -6.69 -10.18
CA GLY A 36 17.67 -6.48 -11.30
C GLY A 36 16.22 -6.92 -11.05
N LYS A 37 15.77 -7.06 -9.79
CA LYS A 37 14.38 -7.43 -9.45
C LYS A 37 13.33 -6.61 -10.21
N THR A 38 13.50 -5.29 -10.25
CA THR A 38 12.58 -4.40 -10.96
C THR A 38 12.60 -4.66 -12.48
N LYS A 39 13.76 -4.98 -13.05
CA LYS A 39 13.87 -5.36 -14.46
C LYS A 39 13.08 -6.65 -14.74
N VAL A 40 13.27 -7.67 -13.91
CA VAL A 40 12.53 -8.94 -14.01
C VAL A 40 11.01 -8.71 -13.89
N LEU A 41 10.57 -7.87 -12.95
CA LEU A 41 9.16 -7.51 -12.79
C LEU A 41 8.60 -6.86 -14.06
N VAL A 42 9.29 -5.87 -14.63
CA VAL A 42 8.87 -5.19 -15.85
C VAL A 42 8.85 -6.15 -17.04
N GLU A 43 9.88 -6.97 -17.21
CA GLU A 43 9.92 -7.96 -18.30
C GLU A 43 8.81 -9.02 -18.14
N ARG A 44 8.53 -9.48 -16.92
CA ARG A 44 7.43 -10.39 -16.64
C ARG A 44 6.08 -9.75 -16.98
N LEU A 45 5.84 -8.50 -16.56
CA LEU A 45 4.63 -7.77 -16.89
C LEU A 45 4.41 -7.70 -18.41
N PHE A 46 5.44 -7.32 -19.16
CA PHE A 46 5.36 -7.27 -20.62
C PHE A 46 5.26 -8.64 -21.27
N SER A 47 5.74 -9.69 -20.64
CA SER A 47 5.51 -11.04 -21.17
C SER A 47 4.03 -11.45 -21.15
N TYR A 48 3.23 -10.96 -20.20
CA TYR A 48 1.77 -11.12 -20.21
C TYR A 48 1.12 -10.22 -21.26
N VAL A 49 1.54 -8.96 -21.35
CA VAL A 49 0.99 -7.99 -22.30
C VAL A 49 1.22 -8.45 -23.76
N GLU A 50 2.46 -8.87 -24.10
CA GLU A 50 2.83 -9.20 -25.49
C GLU A 50 2.42 -10.62 -25.90
N ARG A 51 2.46 -11.60 -24.99
CA ARG A 51 2.21 -13.01 -25.32
C ARG A 51 0.78 -13.46 -25.04
N GLU A 52 0.14 -12.86 -24.05
CA GLU A 52 -1.20 -13.27 -23.60
C GLU A 52 -2.28 -12.22 -23.87
N GLY A 53 -1.85 -11.04 -24.38
CA GLY A 53 -2.77 -9.96 -24.71
C GLY A 53 -3.38 -9.27 -23.49
N ALA A 54 -2.80 -9.43 -22.29
CA ALA A 54 -3.25 -8.75 -21.09
C ALA A 54 -3.06 -7.24 -21.18
N ASP A 55 -3.89 -6.49 -20.51
CA ASP A 55 -3.77 -5.03 -20.45
C ASP A 55 -3.03 -4.60 -19.16
N LEU A 56 -2.33 -3.46 -19.17
CA LEU A 56 -1.56 -2.98 -18.02
C LEU A 56 -2.44 -2.64 -16.82
N ASP A 57 -3.70 -2.30 -17.04
CA ASP A 57 -4.69 -2.03 -15.99
C ASP A 57 -5.39 -3.29 -15.46
N ASP A 58 -5.06 -4.48 -15.96
CA ASP A 58 -5.45 -5.77 -15.35
C ASP A 58 -4.56 -6.14 -14.15
N PHE A 59 -3.46 -5.40 -13.91
CA PHE A 59 -2.48 -5.72 -12.88
C PHE A 59 -2.55 -4.75 -11.71
N LEU A 60 -2.51 -5.31 -10.49
CA LEU A 60 -2.24 -4.57 -9.27
C LEU A 60 -0.78 -4.72 -8.88
N ILE A 61 -0.04 -3.62 -8.84
CA ILE A 61 1.37 -3.58 -8.48
C ILE A 61 1.54 -2.74 -7.22
N ILE A 62 1.90 -3.40 -6.13
CA ILE A 62 2.06 -2.75 -4.83
C ILE A 62 3.53 -2.47 -4.54
N THR A 63 3.79 -1.28 -4.01
CA THR A 63 5.11 -0.83 -3.54
C THR A 63 5.01 -0.29 -2.12
N TYR A 64 6.14 -0.13 -1.44
CA TYR A 64 6.16 0.43 -0.08
C TYR A 64 6.13 1.95 -0.05
N THR A 65 6.64 2.63 -1.10
CA THR A 65 6.71 4.10 -1.12
C THR A 65 6.11 4.67 -2.39
N ARG A 66 5.58 5.90 -2.29
CA ARG A 66 5.07 6.65 -3.45
C ARG A 66 6.17 6.91 -4.48
N ALA A 67 7.40 7.15 -4.03
CA ALA A 67 8.55 7.34 -4.90
C ALA A 67 8.84 6.06 -5.72
N ALA A 68 8.84 4.87 -5.09
CA ALA A 68 9.03 3.60 -5.77
C ALA A 68 7.89 3.31 -6.77
N ALA A 69 6.65 3.64 -6.44
CA ALA A 69 5.52 3.49 -7.37
C ALA A 69 5.67 4.40 -8.61
N SER A 70 6.08 5.66 -8.39
CA SER A 70 6.33 6.60 -9.48
C SER A 70 7.50 6.18 -10.36
N GLU A 71 8.61 5.75 -9.76
CA GLU A 71 9.79 5.23 -10.47
C GLU A 71 9.44 4.00 -11.31
N LEU A 72 8.67 3.07 -10.74
CA LEU A 72 8.25 1.85 -11.44
C LEU A 72 7.35 2.18 -12.62
N ARG A 73 6.39 3.10 -12.45
CA ARG A 73 5.54 3.60 -13.55
C ARG A 73 6.38 4.19 -14.68
N GLY A 74 7.39 4.99 -14.35
CA GLY A 74 8.33 5.55 -15.33
C GLY A 74 9.12 4.47 -16.08
N LYS A 75 9.58 3.41 -15.38
CA LYS A 75 10.26 2.27 -15.99
C LYS A 75 9.35 1.49 -16.92
N ILE A 76 8.09 1.26 -16.55
CA ILE A 76 7.10 0.60 -17.40
C ILE A 76 6.80 1.44 -18.64
N ALA A 77 6.58 2.75 -18.49
CA ALA A 77 6.33 3.65 -19.63
C ALA A 77 7.52 3.67 -20.60
N LYS A 78 8.76 3.72 -20.08
CA LYS A 78 9.97 3.65 -20.90
C LYS A 78 10.08 2.31 -21.64
N ALA A 79 9.88 1.19 -20.94
CA ALA A 79 9.92 -0.14 -21.54
C ALA A 79 8.84 -0.32 -22.62
N LEU A 80 7.67 0.29 -22.42
CA LEU A 80 6.60 0.29 -23.43
C LEU A 80 7.01 1.08 -24.68
N THR A 81 7.61 2.27 -24.51
CA THR A 81 8.12 3.07 -25.63
C THR A 81 9.15 2.30 -26.44
N GLU A 82 10.12 1.65 -25.78
CA GLU A 82 11.14 0.83 -26.46
C GLU A 82 10.54 -0.35 -27.25
N ARG A 83 9.43 -0.93 -26.78
CA ARG A 83 8.71 -2.01 -27.48
C ARG A 83 7.93 -1.49 -28.68
N MET A 84 7.29 -0.34 -28.53
CA MET A 84 6.58 0.32 -29.65
C MET A 84 7.56 0.74 -30.77
N GLU A 85 8.79 1.14 -30.44
CA GLU A 85 9.83 1.42 -31.43
C GLU A 85 10.24 0.16 -32.22
N ARG A 86 10.23 -1.02 -31.59
CA ARG A 86 10.52 -2.31 -32.22
C ARG A 86 9.37 -2.84 -33.06
N ASP A 87 8.12 -2.60 -32.63
CA ASP A 87 6.91 -3.00 -33.33
C ASP A 87 5.94 -1.82 -33.45
N PRO A 88 6.19 -0.88 -34.39
CA PRO A 88 5.34 0.30 -34.57
C PRO A 88 3.93 -0.05 -35.08
N GLY A 89 3.73 -1.28 -35.59
CA GLY A 89 2.45 -1.76 -36.10
C GLY A 89 1.48 -2.23 -35.03
N SER A 90 1.98 -2.54 -33.80
CA SER A 90 1.15 -3.09 -32.76
C SER A 90 0.14 -2.09 -32.19
N GLU A 91 -1.13 -2.28 -32.54
CA GLU A 91 -2.23 -1.50 -31.93
C GLU A 91 -2.42 -1.81 -30.45
N HIS A 92 -2.11 -3.04 -30.04
CA HIS A 92 -2.19 -3.44 -28.63
C HIS A 92 -1.20 -2.62 -27.79
N LEU A 93 0.08 -2.55 -28.16
CA LEU A 93 1.07 -1.74 -27.44
C LEU A 93 0.71 -0.26 -27.43
N ARG A 94 0.15 0.28 -28.51
CA ARG A 94 -0.31 1.69 -28.51
C ARG A 94 -1.42 1.94 -27.49
N ARG A 95 -2.37 1.04 -27.33
CA ARG A 95 -3.42 1.14 -26.32
C ARG A 95 -2.85 1.14 -24.90
N GLN A 96 -1.78 0.38 -24.65
CA GLN A 96 -1.12 0.34 -23.33
C GLN A 96 -0.54 1.69 -22.91
N MET A 97 -0.20 2.59 -23.82
CA MET A 97 0.31 3.91 -23.48
C MET A 97 -0.70 4.76 -22.69
N LEU A 98 -1.98 4.63 -22.96
CA LEU A 98 -3.03 5.28 -22.18
C LEU A 98 -3.30 4.54 -20.86
N ARG A 99 -3.15 3.21 -20.85
CA ARG A 99 -3.43 2.36 -19.72
C ARG A 99 -2.35 2.43 -18.63
N VAL A 100 -1.09 2.70 -18.97
CA VAL A 100 0.00 2.82 -17.98
C VAL A 100 -0.28 3.87 -16.90
N TYR A 101 -1.01 4.93 -17.24
CA TYR A 101 -1.39 5.97 -16.28
C TYR A 101 -2.61 5.59 -15.44
N ARG A 102 -3.42 4.64 -15.90
CA ARG A 102 -4.59 4.11 -15.20
C ARG A 102 -4.26 2.87 -14.37
N ALA A 103 -3.17 2.20 -14.73
CA ALA A 103 -2.71 0.98 -14.05
C ALA A 103 -2.49 1.20 -12.54
N ASP A 104 -2.92 0.23 -11.77
CA ASP A 104 -2.84 0.24 -10.30
C ASP A 104 -1.42 -0.03 -9.80
N ILE A 105 -0.55 0.98 -9.96
CA ILE A 105 0.81 0.99 -9.41
C ILE A 105 0.83 1.96 -8.24
N LYS A 106 0.68 1.47 -7.03
CA LYS A 106 0.43 2.30 -5.82
C LYS A 106 1.05 1.67 -4.56
N THR A 107 1.04 2.42 -3.47
CA THR A 107 1.35 1.87 -2.14
C THR A 107 0.15 1.09 -1.60
N VAL A 108 0.39 0.24 -0.60
CA VAL A 108 -0.68 -0.48 0.11
C VAL A 108 -1.74 0.50 0.61
N ASP A 109 -1.33 1.57 1.30
CA ASP A 109 -2.26 2.57 1.85
C ASP A 109 -3.09 3.27 0.77
N ALA A 110 -2.45 3.63 -0.36
CA ALA A 110 -3.14 4.24 -1.48
C ALA A 110 -4.14 3.27 -2.13
N PHE A 111 -3.80 1.98 -2.21
CA PHE A 111 -4.71 0.95 -2.70
C PHE A 111 -5.90 0.76 -1.74
N CYS A 112 -5.63 0.57 -0.44
CA CYS A 112 -6.69 0.42 0.57
C CYS A 112 -7.61 1.65 0.61
N THR A 113 -7.05 2.86 0.51
CA THR A 113 -7.84 4.11 0.47
C THR A 113 -8.75 4.15 -0.76
N ALA A 114 -8.25 3.76 -1.94
CA ALA A 114 -9.06 3.71 -3.15
C ALA A 114 -10.17 2.66 -3.02
N LEU A 115 -9.82 1.46 -2.57
CA LEU A 115 -10.77 0.36 -2.35
C LEU A 115 -11.90 0.77 -1.39
N LEU A 116 -11.56 1.43 -0.27
CA LEU A 116 -12.55 1.92 0.68
C LEU A 116 -13.46 3.00 0.06
N ARG A 117 -12.92 3.91 -0.74
CA ARG A 117 -13.73 4.95 -1.39
C ARG A 117 -14.71 4.39 -2.41
N GLU A 118 -14.27 3.41 -3.18
CA GLU A 118 -15.10 2.75 -4.19
C GLU A 118 -16.20 1.88 -3.57
N ASN A 119 -15.94 1.32 -2.39
CA ASN A 119 -16.82 0.34 -1.73
C ASN A 119 -17.39 0.82 -0.40
N CYS A 120 -17.30 2.11 -0.06
CA CYS A 120 -17.80 2.63 1.22
C CYS A 120 -19.27 2.32 1.49
N HIS A 121 -20.07 2.21 0.43
CA HIS A 121 -21.50 1.86 0.50
C HIS A 121 -21.77 0.44 1.00
N LEU A 122 -20.75 -0.45 0.99
CA LEU A 122 -20.86 -1.83 1.48
C LEU A 122 -20.56 -1.96 2.98
N LEU A 123 -19.97 -0.92 3.60
CA LEU A 123 -19.50 -0.99 5.00
C LEU A 123 -20.61 -0.77 6.03
N GLY A 124 -21.79 -0.31 5.62
CA GLY A 124 -22.86 0.02 6.56
C GLY A 124 -22.55 1.22 7.47
N GLU A 125 -23.25 1.30 8.58
CA GLU A 125 -23.10 2.35 9.58
C GLU A 125 -22.32 1.83 10.80
N ASP A 126 -21.57 2.71 11.46
CA ASP A 126 -20.92 2.40 12.73
C ASP A 126 -21.96 2.28 13.87
N ALA A 127 -21.53 1.92 15.09
CA ALA A 127 -22.38 1.79 16.26
C ALA A 127 -23.10 3.10 16.65
N ARG A 128 -22.75 4.24 16.05
CA ARG A 128 -23.37 5.56 16.24
C ARG A 128 -24.24 6.00 15.07
N GLY A 129 -24.43 5.14 14.05
CA GLY A 129 -25.22 5.45 12.86
C GLY A 129 -24.49 6.32 11.83
N HIS A 130 -23.14 6.35 11.83
CA HIS A 130 -22.38 7.08 10.84
C HIS A 130 -21.88 6.14 9.74
N ALA A 131 -22.23 6.44 8.50
CA ALA A 131 -21.70 5.76 7.34
C ALA A 131 -20.38 6.39 6.88
N LEU A 132 -19.42 5.55 6.44
CA LEU A 132 -18.21 6.04 5.79
C LEU A 132 -18.60 6.63 4.42
N ARG A 133 -18.25 7.90 4.20
CA ARG A 133 -18.52 8.59 2.93
C ARG A 133 -17.32 8.52 2.01
N PRO A 134 -17.50 8.53 0.67
CA PRO A 134 -16.38 8.45 -0.28
C PRO A 134 -15.43 9.64 -0.22
N ASP A 135 -15.86 10.76 0.33
CA ASP A 135 -15.09 11.99 0.53
C ASP A 135 -14.29 12.01 1.84
N PHE A 136 -14.17 10.88 2.56
CA PHE A 136 -13.37 10.81 3.77
C PHE A 136 -11.90 11.21 3.53
N ARG A 137 -11.30 11.86 4.54
CA ARG A 137 -9.90 12.24 4.54
C ARG A 137 -9.10 11.33 5.45
N VAL A 138 -7.97 10.85 4.95
CA VAL A 138 -6.97 10.17 5.77
C VAL A 138 -6.17 11.24 6.50
N LEU A 139 -6.10 11.15 7.82
CA LEU A 139 -5.32 12.06 8.65
C LEU A 139 -3.82 11.78 8.47
N ASP A 140 -3.00 12.83 8.56
CA ASP A 140 -1.56 12.62 8.74
C ASP A 140 -1.24 12.22 10.19
N GLU A 141 0.02 11.80 10.45
CA GLU A 141 0.40 11.30 11.77
C GLU A 141 0.27 12.36 12.87
N ASN A 142 0.57 13.62 12.58
CA ASN A 142 0.46 14.71 13.56
C ASN A 142 -1.01 14.98 13.90
N GLU A 143 -1.88 15.06 12.88
CA GLU A 143 -3.31 15.22 13.06
C GLU A 143 -3.93 14.05 13.83
N ALA A 144 -3.49 12.83 13.52
CA ALA A 144 -3.93 11.62 14.22
C ALA A 144 -3.47 11.63 15.68
N GLN A 145 -2.26 12.08 15.97
CA GLN A 145 -1.74 12.20 17.33
C GLN A 145 -2.56 13.20 18.15
N VAL A 146 -2.81 14.39 17.64
CA VAL A 146 -3.63 15.40 18.32
C VAL A 146 -5.05 14.88 18.60
N LEU A 147 -5.61 14.13 17.65
CA LEU A 147 -6.92 13.51 17.84
C LEU A 147 -6.90 12.44 18.95
N ARG A 148 -5.87 11.57 18.96
CA ARG A 148 -5.69 10.54 20.01
C ARG A 148 -5.60 11.16 21.38
N GLU A 149 -4.75 12.19 21.56
CA GLU A 149 -4.60 12.90 22.84
C GLU A 149 -5.91 13.52 23.33
N ARG A 150 -6.66 14.15 22.44
CA ARG A 150 -7.97 14.72 22.79
C ARG A 150 -8.99 13.66 23.19
N VAL A 151 -9.02 12.54 22.45
CA VAL A 151 -9.94 11.43 22.75
C VAL A 151 -9.55 10.75 24.04
N LEU A 152 -8.24 10.55 24.27
CA LEU A 152 -7.71 9.96 25.50
C LEU A 152 -8.09 10.78 26.72
N ALA A 153 -7.87 12.11 26.69
CA ALA A 153 -8.27 13.00 27.80
C ALA A 153 -9.76 12.85 28.15
N ARG A 154 -10.64 12.87 27.14
CA ARG A 154 -12.07 12.66 27.38
C ARG A 154 -12.41 11.27 27.92
N THR A 155 -11.69 10.25 27.48
CA THR A 155 -11.90 8.87 27.94
C THR A 155 -11.50 8.74 29.40
N LEU A 156 -10.45 9.42 29.83
CA LEU A 156 -10.01 9.46 31.21
C LEU A 156 -10.96 10.27 32.09
N ASP A 157 -11.45 11.43 31.60
CA ASP A 157 -12.50 12.19 32.29
C ASP A 157 -13.74 11.30 32.52
N ASP A 158 -14.24 10.64 31.50
CA ASP A 158 -15.37 9.70 31.58
C ASP A 158 -15.10 8.51 32.52
N PHE A 159 -13.85 8.01 32.55
CA PHE A 159 -13.42 6.95 33.45
C PHE A 159 -13.46 7.39 34.91
N TYR A 160 -12.94 8.58 35.24
CA TYR A 160 -12.96 9.13 36.59
C TYR A 160 -14.37 9.52 37.04
N ASP A 161 -15.22 10.01 36.15
CA ASP A 161 -16.61 10.32 36.47
C ASP A 161 -17.44 9.08 36.82
N ARG A 162 -17.03 7.89 36.30
CA ARG A 162 -17.73 6.61 36.53
C ARG A 162 -16.88 5.63 37.35
N LEU A 163 -15.98 6.17 38.17
CA LEU A 163 -14.99 5.38 38.87
C LEU A 163 -15.67 4.33 39.76
N THR A 164 -15.28 3.07 39.55
CA THR A 164 -15.65 1.93 40.41
C THR A 164 -14.50 1.61 41.33
N ASP A 165 -14.74 0.80 42.40
CA ASP A 165 -13.68 0.36 43.33
C ASP A 165 -12.51 -0.31 42.58
N GLY A 166 -12.79 -1.13 41.59
CA GLY A 166 -11.76 -1.75 40.74
C GLY A 166 -11.01 -0.75 39.86
N GLY A 167 -11.71 0.28 39.36
CA GLY A 167 -11.11 1.37 38.61
C GLY A 167 -10.20 2.23 39.47
N ALA A 168 -10.61 2.54 40.67
CA ALA A 168 -9.80 3.27 41.66
C ALA A 168 -8.51 2.50 41.99
N LEU A 169 -8.61 1.20 42.23
CA LEU A 169 -7.44 0.36 42.48
C LEU A 169 -6.47 0.32 41.28
N LEU A 170 -7.01 0.27 40.05
CA LEU A 170 -6.18 0.32 38.83
C LEU A 170 -5.46 1.65 38.72
N ALA A 171 -6.16 2.77 38.89
CA ALA A 171 -5.60 4.11 38.81
C ALA A 171 -4.51 4.33 39.86
N ASP A 172 -4.77 3.93 41.11
CA ASP A 172 -3.79 4.02 42.22
C ASP A 172 -2.56 3.15 41.95
N THR A 173 -2.75 1.96 41.39
CA THR A 173 -1.64 1.04 41.12
C THR A 173 -0.73 1.55 40.01
N LEU A 174 -1.29 2.10 38.94
CA LEU A 174 -0.56 2.59 37.77
C LEU A 174 -0.01 4.01 37.98
N GLY A 175 -0.82 4.90 38.54
CA GLY A 175 -0.45 6.31 38.72
C GLY A 175 0.48 6.54 39.94
N ALA A 176 0.61 5.55 40.82
CA ALA A 176 1.34 5.69 42.09
C ALA A 176 0.96 6.98 42.87
N GLY A 177 -0.26 7.48 42.66
CA GLY A 177 -0.82 8.69 43.26
C GLY A 177 -0.19 10.01 42.81
N ARG A 178 0.51 10.05 41.65
CA ARG A 178 1.21 11.25 41.17
C ARG A 178 0.70 11.82 39.86
N ASP A 179 0.53 10.96 38.84
CA ASP A 179 0.04 11.35 37.53
C ASP A 179 -0.58 10.17 36.80
N ASP A 180 -1.26 10.44 35.67
CA ASP A 180 -1.94 9.44 34.86
C ASP A 180 -1.09 8.90 33.71
N SER A 181 0.16 9.29 33.60
CA SER A 181 1.01 8.97 32.45
C SER A 181 1.14 7.47 32.17
N ALA A 182 1.20 6.64 33.22
CA ALA A 182 1.26 5.19 33.08
C ALA A 182 -0.08 4.59 32.63
N LEU A 183 -1.21 5.14 33.09
CA LEU A 183 -2.54 4.75 32.66
C LEU A 183 -2.79 5.16 31.19
N GLU A 184 -2.41 6.37 30.83
CA GLU A 184 -2.48 6.88 29.44
C GLU A 184 -1.68 5.99 28.49
N ALA A 185 -0.44 5.67 28.85
CA ALA A 185 0.43 4.80 28.05
C ALA A 185 -0.17 3.40 27.87
N LEU A 186 -0.72 2.83 28.93
CA LEU A 186 -1.38 1.53 28.91
C LEU A 186 -2.60 1.53 27.99
N VAL A 187 -3.46 2.55 28.08
CA VAL A 187 -4.66 2.68 27.23
C VAL A 187 -4.27 2.77 25.75
N LEU A 188 -3.26 3.59 25.43
CA LEU A 188 -2.79 3.73 24.05
C LEU A 188 -2.15 2.44 23.52
N GLU A 189 -1.36 1.75 24.34
CA GLU A 189 -0.74 0.46 23.96
C GLU A 189 -1.81 -0.62 23.71
N LEU A 190 -2.80 -0.73 24.60
CA LEU A 190 -3.90 -1.68 24.44
C LEU A 190 -4.72 -1.36 23.18
N HIS A 191 -5.04 -0.09 22.96
CA HIS A 191 -5.74 0.34 21.76
C HIS A 191 -4.98 -0.05 20.48
N ALA A 192 -3.68 0.21 20.43
CA ALA A 192 -2.84 -0.16 19.28
C ALA A 192 -2.80 -1.68 19.05
N LYS A 193 -2.70 -2.46 20.12
CA LYS A 193 -2.72 -3.93 20.04
C LYS A 193 -4.06 -4.47 19.58
N LEU A 194 -5.17 -3.91 20.07
CA LEU A 194 -6.52 -4.31 19.66
C LEU A 194 -6.79 -3.99 18.19
N GLN A 195 -6.35 -2.82 17.71
CA GLN A 195 -6.47 -2.46 16.30
C GLN A 195 -5.65 -3.34 15.36
N ALA A 196 -4.56 -3.94 15.84
CA ALA A 196 -3.72 -4.85 15.05
C ALA A 196 -4.28 -6.28 15.00
N GLN A 197 -5.28 -6.61 15.81
CA GLN A 197 -5.94 -7.92 15.77
C GLN A 197 -6.98 -7.96 14.67
N PRO A 198 -7.09 -9.06 13.90
CA PRO A 198 -8.27 -9.27 13.06
C PRO A 198 -9.51 -9.32 13.96
N TYR A 199 -10.58 -8.65 13.56
CA TYR A 199 -11.86 -8.79 14.24
C TYR A 199 -12.28 -10.26 14.15
N GLU A 200 -12.36 -10.93 15.28
CA GLU A 200 -13.09 -12.18 15.40
C GLU A 200 -14.56 -11.78 15.62
N ASP A 201 -15.43 -12.23 14.72
CA ASP A 201 -16.87 -12.10 14.84
C ASP A 201 -17.43 -12.92 16.05
#